data_00744dc7aed83fb619f48b13745fdc25
#
_entry.id   00744dc7aed83fb619f48b13745fdc25
#
_cell.length_a   1.000
_cell.length_b   1.000
_cell.length_c   1.000
_cell.angle_alpha   90.00
_cell.angle_beta   90.00
_cell.angle_gamma   90.00
#
_symmetry.space_group_name_H-M   'P 1'
#
loop_
_entity.id
_entity.type
_entity.pdbx_description
1 polymer ?
#
loop_
_entity_poly.entity_id
_entity_poly.type
_entity_poly.pdbx_seq_one_letter_code
_entity_poly.pdbx_strand_id
1 'polypeptide(L)'
;MTPASQTNFVLVGVGGQGTLLASNILAEVGLSAGFDVKKSEVHGMAQRGGSVVSHVRWNTGAVYSPIVGRGEADVLLAFEKMEALRFAEFLGPGGTAVVNEMEIVPITVSAGNAAYPGDEHLRRAAVDLGARLLMVPGERLATEAGNVKAANVVLLGAVSRLLDVSEETWMRCIEQRVPAKYLELNRTAFASGRAAVA
;
A
#
# COMPACT_ATOMS: atom_id res chain seq x y z
N MET A 1 18.41 0.49 -15.04
CA MET A 1 17.22 1.29 -15.42
C MET A 1 17.41 2.67 -14.80
N THR A 2 17.13 3.75 -15.52
CA THR A 2 17.11 5.10 -14.91
C THR A 2 15.93 5.12 -13.93
N PRO A 3 16.11 5.54 -12.67
CA PRO A 3 14.99 5.64 -11.74
C PRO A 3 13.92 6.55 -12.34
N ALA A 4 12.66 6.20 -12.17
CA ALA A 4 11.56 7.04 -12.62
C ALA A 4 11.73 8.44 -12.00
N SER A 5 11.58 9.48 -12.81
CA SER A 5 11.75 10.87 -12.32
C SER A 5 10.69 11.24 -11.28
N GLN A 6 9.54 10.56 -11.30
CA GLN A 6 8.41 10.74 -10.40
C GLN A 6 7.72 9.41 -10.15
N THR A 7 7.22 9.20 -8.92
CA THR A 7 6.34 8.09 -8.58
C THR A 7 5.25 8.56 -7.62
N ASN A 8 4.02 8.27 -7.97
CA ASN A 8 2.83 8.66 -7.23
C ASN A 8 2.19 7.43 -6.58
N PHE A 9 1.99 7.49 -5.29
CA PHE A 9 1.39 6.41 -4.50
C PHE A 9 0.08 6.86 -3.89
N VAL A 10 -0.92 5.99 -3.94
CA VAL A 10 -2.15 6.10 -3.15
C VAL A 10 -2.24 4.87 -2.27
N LEU A 11 -2.27 5.07 -0.95
CA LEU A 11 -2.43 3.99 0.02
C LEU A 11 -3.84 4.07 0.60
N VAL A 12 -4.56 2.96 0.56
CA VAL A 12 -5.96 2.92 0.98
C VAL A 12 -6.23 1.72 1.89
N GLY A 13 -7.12 1.92 2.84
CA GLY A 13 -7.49 0.86 3.77
C GLY A 13 -8.54 1.31 4.76
N VAL A 14 -8.80 0.46 5.74
CA VAL A 14 -9.72 0.72 6.84
C VAL A 14 -8.92 1.12 8.08
N GLY A 15 -9.44 2.07 8.85
CA GLY A 15 -8.77 2.56 10.06
C GLY A 15 -8.39 1.44 11.03
N GLY A 16 -7.12 1.38 11.41
CA GLY A 16 -6.53 0.34 12.25
C GLY A 16 -5.60 -0.65 11.53
N GLN A 17 -5.54 -0.65 10.20
CA GLN A 17 -4.69 -1.56 9.40
C GLN A 17 -3.22 -1.12 9.29
N GLY A 18 -2.84 0.02 9.85
CA GLY A 18 -1.46 0.52 9.78
C GLY A 18 -1.09 1.24 8.48
N THR A 19 -2.07 1.71 7.72
CA THR A 19 -1.91 2.52 6.51
C THR A 19 -1.04 3.75 6.76
N LEU A 20 -1.24 4.41 7.92
CA LEU A 20 -0.44 5.56 8.35
C LEU A 20 1.04 5.20 8.56
N LEU A 21 1.32 4.08 9.22
CA LEU A 21 2.70 3.63 9.40
C LEU A 21 3.36 3.31 8.06
N ALA A 22 2.65 2.63 7.17
CA ALA A 22 3.15 2.30 5.85
C ALA A 22 3.43 3.55 5.01
N SER A 23 2.54 4.55 5.01
CA SER A 23 2.75 5.80 4.28
C SER A 23 3.93 6.61 4.84
N ASN A 24 4.16 6.57 6.17
CA ASN A 24 5.32 7.20 6.78
C ASN A 24 6.63 6.52 6.35
N ILE A 25 6.70 5.18 6.43
CA ILE A 25 7.87 4.41 5.99
C ILE A 25 8.15 4.68 4.52
N LEU A 26 7.11 4.63 3.66
CA LEU A 26 7.25 4.89 2.24
C LEU A 26 7.82 6.29 1.97
N ALA A 27 7.33 7.32 2.67
CA ALA A 27 7.83 8.68 2.54
C ALA A 27 9.32 8.79 2.96
N GLU A 28 9.71 8.13 4.05
CA GLU A 28 11.11 8.11 4.53
C GLU A 28 12.04 7.37 3.58
N VAL A 29 11.57 6.29 2.98
CA VAL A 29 12.33 5.56 1.95
C VAL A 29 12.60 6.48 0.76
N GLY A 30 11.60 7.20 0.27
CA GLY A 30 11.80 8.16 -0.82
C GLY A 30 12.80 9.26 -0.48
N LEU A 31 12.69 9.87 0.72
CA LEU A 31 13.65 10.86 1.21
C LEU A 31 15.06 10.28 1.31
N SER A 32 15.19 9.06 1.85
CA SER A 32 16.49 8.37 1.98
C SER A 32 17.09 7.98 0.64
N ALA A 33 16.26 7.81 -0.39
CA ALA A 33 16.68 7.53 -1.76
C ALA A 33 16.98 8.83 -2.58
N GLY A 34 16.86 10.02 -1.97
CA GLY A 34 17.22 11.29 -2.58
C GLY A 34 16.09 11.98 -3.34
N PHE A 35 14.84 11.55 -3.18
CA PHE A 35 13.69 12.23 -3.78
C PHE A 35 13.19 13.39 -2.90
N ASP A 36 12.62 14.43 -3.52
CA ASP A 36 11.69 15.31 -2.83
C ASP A 36 10.36 14.56 -2.63
N VAL A 37 9.88 14.53 -1.38
CA VAL A 37 8.71 13.76 -0.99
C VAL A 37 7.69 14.65 -0.32
N LYS A 38 6.44 14.56 -0.77
CA LYS A 38 5.30 15.14 -0.06
C LYS A 38 4.26 14.07 0.22
N LYS A 39 3.64 14.19 1.38
CA LYS A 39 2.61 13.27 1.86
C LYS A 39 1.41 14.04 2.37
N SER A 40 0.21 13.52 2.13
CA SER A 40 -1.05 13.97 2.72
C SER A 40 -1.89 12.77 3.13
N GLU A 41 -2.65 12.95 4.19
CA GLU A 41 -3.55 11.93 4.73
C GLU A 41 -4.96 12.50 4.84
N VAL A 42 -5.92 11.71 4.39
CA VAL A 42 -7.35 12.01 4.53
C VAL A 42 -7.98 10.90 5.37
N HIS A 43 -8.50 11.29 6.51
CA HIS A 43 -9.21 10.38 7.40
C HIS A 43 -10.71 10.70 7.37
N GLY A 44 -11.54 9.67 7.28
CA GLY A 44 -12.95 9.82 7.55
C GLY A 44 -13.20 10.18 9.02
N MET A 45 -14.40 10.66 9.35
CA MET A 45 -14.79 11.02 10.74
C MET A 45 -14.71 9.83 11.71
N ALA A 46 -14.80 8.59 11.21
CA ALA A 46 -14.63 7.38 12.01
C ALA A 46 -13.14 6.97 12.03
N GLN A 47 -12.46 7.19 13.16
CA GLN A 47 -11.06 6.77 13.35
C GLN A 47 -10.85 5.24 13.34
N ARG A 48 -11.92 4.45 13.52
CA ARG A 48 -11.91 2.98 13.43
C ARG A 48 -13.02 2.53 12.51
N GLY A 49 -12.67 1.66 11.56
CA GLY A 49 -13.63 1.10 10.59
C GLY A 49 -14.01 2.05 9.45
N GLY A 50 -13.52 3.30 9.43
CA GLY A 50 -13.68 4.23 8.31
C GLY A 50 -12.58 4.09 7.27
N SER A 51 -12.87 4.47 6.01
CA SER A 51 -11.89 4.53 4.94
C SER A 51 -10.78 5.53 5.25
N VAL A 52 -9.54 5.15 4.99
CA VAL A 52 -8.33 5.97 5.16
C VAL A 52 -7.59 6.01 3.84
N VAL A 53 -7.21 7.21 3.42
CA VAL A 53 -6.44 7.44 2.19
C VAL A 53 -5.20 8.25 2.52
N SER A 54 -4.05 7.77 2.06
CA SER A 54 -2.79 8.50 2.11
C SER A 54 -2.24 8.68 0.70
N HIS A 55 -1.88 9.89 0.35
CA HIS A 55 -1.17 10.23 -0.88
C HIS A 55 0.31 10.43 -0.55
N VAL A 56 1.18 9.83 -1.35
CA VAL A 56 2.64 10.03 -1.26
C VAL A 56 3.16 10.28 -2.68
N ARG A 57 3.96 11.32 -2.85
CA ARG A 57 4.58 11.63 -4.14
C ARG A 57 6.09 11.75 -3.97
N TRP A 58 6.83 11.06 -4.83
CA TRP A 58 8.27 11.18 -4.95
C TRP A 58 8.62 11.84 -6.28
N ASN A 59 9.59 12.74 -6.28
CA ASN A 59 10.12 13.33 -7.51
C ASN A 59 11.60 13.62 -7.35
N THR A 60 12.39 13.48 -8.41
CA THR A 60 13.79 13.92 -8.45
C THR A 60 13.92 15.44 -8.49
N GLY A 61 12.86 16.14 -8.92
CA GLY A 61 12.68 17.59 -8.81
C GLY A 61 11.74 17.94 -7.64
N ALA A 62 11.21 19.15 -7.62
CA ALA A 62 10.30 19.61 -6.57
C ALA A 62 8.89 19.01 -6.68
N VAL A 63 8.32 18.60 -5.57
CA VAL A 63 6.91 18.23 -5.43
C VAL A 63 6.13 19.39 -4.83
N TYR A 64 5.24 20.01 -5.59
CA TYR A 64 4.48 21.19 -5.15
C TYR A 64 3.15 20.86 -4.46
N SER A 65 2.59 19.66 -4.70
CA SER A 65 1.37 19.19 -4.07
C SER A 65 1.49 17.73 -3.69
N PRO A 66 1.07 17.33 -2.47
CA PRO A 66 1.04 15.92 -2.07
C PRO A 66 -0.11 15.14 -2.71
N ILE A 67 -1.16 15.82 -3.19
CA ILE A 67 -2.37 15.16 -3.67
C ILE A 67 -2.11 14.53 -5.05
N VAL A 68 -2.42 13.25 -5.15
CA VAL A 68 -2.45 12.48 -6.39
C VAL A 68 -3.85 12.58 -6.97
N GLY A 69 -3.99 12.98 -8.22
CA GLY A 69 -5.26 13.04 -8.92
C GLY A 69 -5.74 11.66 -9.38
N ARG A 70 -6.99 11.58 -9.84
CA ARG A 70 -7.52 10.38 -10.48
C ARG A 70 -6.76 10.10 -11.77
N GLY A 71 -6.41 8.84 -12.00
CA GLY A 71 -5.63 8.42 -13.15
C GLY A 71 -4.13 8.78 -13.09
N GLU A 72 -3.61 9.24 -11.93
CA GLU A 72 -2.21 9.67 -11.77
C GLU A 72 -1.36 8.74 -10.89
N ALA A 73 -1.98 7.77 -10.19
CA ALA A 73 -1.22 6.88 -9.32
C ALA A 73 -0.46 5.82 -10.12
N ASP A 74 0.85 5.73 -9.90
CA ASP A 74 1.70 4.66 -10.40
C ASP A 74 1.52 3.38 -9.57
N VAL A 75 1.27 3.55 -8.26
CA VAL A 75 1.04 2.45 -7.32
C VAL A 75 -0.16 2.76 -6.43
N LEU A 76 -1.15 1.87 -6.45
CA LEU A 76 -2.22 1.80 -5.46
C LEU A 76 -1.90 0.65 -4.48
N LEU A 77 -1.60 0.99 -3.23
CA LEU A 77 -1.42 0.02 -2.15
C LEU A 77 -2.69 -0.08 -1.31
N ALA A 78 -3.43 -1.16 -1.47
CA ALA A 78 -4.69 -1.37 -0.76
C ALA A 78 -4.55 -2.44 0.33
N PHE A 79 -4.94 -2.07 1.53
CA PHE A 79 -4.90 -2.94 2.71
C PHE A 79 -6.14 -3.83 2.81
N GLU A 80 -7.14 -3.58 1.94
CA GLU A 80 -8.42 -4.28 1.92
C GLU A 80 -9.01 -4.25 0.51
N LYS A 81 -9.66 -5.33 0.09
CA LYS A 81 -10.14 -5.53 -1.29
C LYS A 81 -11.19 -4.51 -1.74
N MET A 82 -12.17 -4.18 -0.89
CA MET A 82 -13.22 -3.22 -1.24
C MET A 82 -12.65 -1.80 -1.34
N GLU A 83 -11.67 -1.44 -0.51
CA GLU A 83 -10.98 -0.18 -0.61
C GLU A 83 -10.16 -0.09 -1.90
N ALA A 84 -9.55 -1.20 -2.35
CA ALA A 84 -8.90 -1.26 -3.66
C ALA A 84 -9.86 -0.91 -4.80
N LEU A 85 -11.07 -1.47 -4.80
CA LEU A 85 -12.09 -1.18 -5.81
C LEU A 85 -12.58 0.27 -5.72
N ARG A 86 -12.82 0.75 -4.49
CA ARG A 86 -13.31 2.12 -4.26
C ARG A 86 -12.37 3.19 -4.79
N PHE A 87 -11.07 2.94 -4.71
CA PHE A 87 -10.03 3.87 -5.12
C PHE A 87 -9.28 3.46 -6.40
N ALA A 88 -9.78 2.45 -7.13
CA ALA A 88 -9.18 1.99 -8.38
C ALA A 88 -9.05 3.13 -9.42
N GLU A 89 -9.97 4.08 -9.44
CA GLU A 89 -9.95 5.24 -10.34
C GLU A 89 -8.73 6.17 -10.19
N PHE A 90 -7.96 6.03 -9.09
CA PHE A 90 -6.71 6.77 -8.94
C PHE A 90 -5.56 6.18 -9.75
N LEU A 91 -5.62 4.88 -10.13
CA LEU A 91 -4.60 4.26 -10.95
C LEU A 91 -4.51 4.90 -12.33
N GLY A 92 -3.30 5.24 -12.71
CA GLY A 92 -2.97 5.63 -14.08
C GLY A 92 -2.78 4.41 -15.00
N PRO A 93 -2.81 4.62 -16.33
CA PRO A 93 -2.48 3.58 -17.29
C PRO A 93 -1.09 3.00 -17.04
N GLY A 94 -1.00 1.67 -16.98
CA GLY A 94 0.26 0.97 -16.66
C GLY A 94 0.62 0.95 -15.17
N GLY A 95 -0.20 1.59 -14.30
CA GLY A 95 -0.02 1.55 -12.86
C GLY A 95 -0.20 0.14 -12.28
N THR A 96 0.21 -0.04 -11.03
CA THR A 96 0.13 -1.33 -10.35
C THR A 96 -0.70 -1.21 -9.07
N ALA A 97 -1.74 -2.02 -8.94
CA ALA A 97 -2.47 -2.24 -7.69
C ALA A 97 -1.80 -3.39 -6.92
N VAL A 98 -1.30 -3.10 -5.71
CA VAL A 98 -0.86 -4.09 -4.73
C VAL A 98 -1.96 -4.21 -3.70
N VAL A 99 -2.66 -5.33 -3.66
CA VAL A 99 -3.88 -5.52 -2.87
C VAL A 99 -3.71 -6.64 -1.86
N ASN A 100 -3.92 -6.33 -0.59
CA ASN A 100 -4.00 -7.35 0.45
C ASN A 100 -5.26 -8.22 0.24
N GLU A 101 -5.11 -9.53 0.35
CA GLU A 101 -6.23 -10.51 0.24
C GLU A 101 -7.20 -10.47 1.43
N MET A 102 -7.27 -9.34 2.11
CA MET A 102 -8.15 -9.13 3.26
C MET A 102 -9.52 -8.62 2.85
N GLU A 103 -10.55 -9.13 3.52
CA GLU A 103 -11.94 -8.69 3.39
C GLU A 103 -12.48 -8.21 4.73
N ILE A 104 -12.92 -6.96 4.78
CA ILE A 104 -13.67 -6.41 5.93
C ILE A 104 -15.10 -6.22 5.47
N VAL A 105 -15.97 -7.13 5.88
CA VAL A 105 -17.37 -7.14 5.45
C VAL A 105 -18.12 -5.93 6.05
N PRO A 106 -18.60 -4.97 5.23
CA PRO A 106 -19.39 -3.85 5.74
C PRO A 106 -20.72 -4.29 6.35
N ILE A 107 -21.28 -3.46 7.23
CA ILE A 107 -22.59 -3.73 7.86
C ILE A 107 -23.70 -3.91 6.81
N THR A 108 -23.67 -3.18 5.71
CA THR A 108 -24.64 -3.31 4.60
C THR A 108 -24.62 -4.68 3.95
N VAL A 109 -23.45 -5.30 3.85
CA VAL A 109 -23.28 -6.66 3.34
C VAL A 109 -23.70 -7.67 4.39
N SER A 110 -23.27 -7.50 5.65
CA SER A 110 -23.65 -8.38 6.76
C SER A 110 -25.16 -8.39 7.03
N ALA A 111 -25.85 -7.27 6.77
CA ALA A 111 -27.30 -7.14 6.86
C ALA A 111 -28.07 -7.70 5.65
N GLY A 112 -27.37 -8.27 4.66
CA GLY A 112 -27.98 -8.86 3.46
C GLY A 112 -28.45 -7.85 2.40
N ASN A 113 -28.13 -6.57 2.55
CA ASN A 113 -28.56 -5.51 1.63
C ASN A 113 -27.64 -5.34 0.41
N ALA A 114 -26.47 -5.98 0.41
CA ALA A 114 -25.48 -5.97 -0.68
C ALA A 114 -24.63 -7.25 -0.65
N ALA A 115 -23.96 -7.56 -1.76
CA ALA A 115 -22.94 -8.60 -1.82
C ALA A 115 -21.55 -7.99 -1.71
N TYR A 116 -20.63 -8.69 -1.06
CA TYR A 116 -19.22 -8.32 -1.10
C TYR A 116 -18.67 -8.63 -2.51
N PRO A 117 -17.93 -7.69 -3.15
CA PRO A 117 -17.40 -7.92 -4.50
C PRO A 117 -16.32 -9.01 -4.45
N GLY A 118 -16.44 -10.00 -5.34
CA GLY A 118 -15.43 -11.05 -5.49
C GLY A 118 -14.16 -10.56 -6.20
N ASP A 119 -13.12 -11.41 -6.22
CA ASP A 119 -11.82 -11.09 -6.84
C ASP A 119 -11.91 -10.80 -8.35
N GLU A 120 -12.93 -11.32 -9.03
CA GLU A 120 -13.19 -11.02 -10.45
C GLU A 120 -13.49 -9.54 -10.70
N HIS A 121 -14.08 -8.83 -9.73
CA HIS A 121 -14.30 -7.39 -9.84
C HIS A 121 -12.98 -6.60 -9.82
N LEU A 122 -12.03 -7.04 -8.96
CA LEU A 122 -10.68 -6.46 -8.91
C LEU A 122 -9.92 -6.70 -10.21
N ARG A 123 -9.98 -7.95 -10.73
CA ARG A 123 -9.33 -8.30 -12.00
C ARG A 123 -9.90 -7.50 -13.16
N ARG A 124 -11.22 -7.38 -13.23
CA ARG A 124 -11.89 -6.61 -14.26
C ARG A 124 -11.53 -5.13 -14.17
N ALA A 125 -11.58 -4.53 -12.98
CA ALA A 125 -11.20 -3.12 -12.78
C ALA A 125 -9.75 -2.86 -13.22
N ALA A 126 -8.81 -3.76 -12.90
CA ALA A 126 -7.43 -3.64 -13.34
C ALA A 126 -7.30 -3.70 -14.87
N VAL A 127 -8.01 -4.63 -15.53
CA VAL A 127 -8.03 -4.74 -17.00
C VAL A 127 -8.62 -3.48 -17.63
N ASP A 128 -9.76 -3.00 -17.14
CA ASP A 128 -10.47 -1.83 -17.68
C ASP A 128 -9.60 -0.55 -17.56
N LEU A 129 -8.75 -0.47 -16.54
CA LEU A 129 -7.81 0.64 -16.32
C LEU A 129 -6.46 0.46 -17.03
N GLY A 130 -6.22 -0.69 -17.67
CA GLY A 130 -4.90 -1.02 -18.21
C GLY A 130 -3.81 -1.12 -17.14
N ALA A 131 -4.19 -1.49 -15.91
CA ALA A 131 -3.32 -1.57 -14.74
C ALA A 131 -2.95 -3.03 -14.42
N ARG A 132 -1.84 -3.22 -13.71
CA ARG A 132 -1.39 -4.50 -13.19
C ARG A 132 -1.98 -4.76 -11.81
N LEU A 133 -2.46 -5.96 -11.54
CA LEU A 133 -2.97 -6.38 -10.23
C LEU A 133 -2.03 -7.41 -9.60
N LEU A 134 -1.58 -7.12 -8.37
CA LEU A 134 -0.81 -8.02 -7.52
C LEU A 134 -1.59 -8.28 -6.24
N MET A 135 -2.08 -9.50 -6.07
CA MET A 135 -2.75 -9.95 -4.84
C MET A 135 -1.69 -10.48 -3.87
N VAL A 136 -1.76 -10.02 -2.62
CA VAL A 136 -0.77 -10.38 -1.58
C VAL A 136 -1.50 -10.93 -0.36
N PRO A 137 -1.22 -12.16 0.08
CA PRO A 137 -1.84 -12.74 1.28
C PRO A 137 -1.16 -12.21 2.56
N GLY A 138 -1.27 -10.87 2.78
CA GLY A 138 -0.48 -10.16 3.77
C GLY A 138 -0.69 -10.62 5.20
N GLU A 139 -1.93 -10.94 5.61
CA GLU A 139 -2.21 -11.44 6.95
C GLU A 139 -1.64 -12.85 7.19
N ARG A 140 -1.73 -13.73 6.20
CA ARG A 140 -1.16 -15.07 6.29
C ARG A 140 0.35 -14.98 6.45
N LEU A 141 1.03 -14.24 5.57
CA LEU A 141 2.48 -14.07 5.62
C LEU A 141 2.96 -13.39 6.90
N ALA A 142 2.22 -12.40 7.40
CA ALA A 142 2.52 -11.74 8.67
C ALA A 142 2.34 -12.67 9.87
N THR A 143 1.32 -13.53 9.85
CA THR A 143 1.08 -14.55 10.88
C THR A 143 2.19 -15.59 10.89
N GLU A 144 2.63 -16.05 9.73
CA GLU A 144 3.78 -16.96 9.56
C GLU A 144 5.09 -16.31 10.08
N ALA A 145 5.24 -14.98 9.90
CA ALA A 145 6.37 -14.23 10.47
C ALA A 145 6.26 -14.02 11.99
N GLY A 146 5.11 -14.33 12.61
CA GLY A 146 4.89 -14.31 14.06
C GLY A 146 3.90 -13.26 14.58
N ASN A 147 3.38 -12.35 13.76
CA ASN A 147 2.36 -11.38 14.18
C ASN A 147 1.59 -10.80 12.99
N VAL A 148 0.27 -11.01 12.96
CA VAL A 148 -0.62 -10.48 11.93
C VAL A 148 -0.53 -8.96 11.75
N LYS A 149 -0.15 -8.21 12.80
CA LYS A 149 0.01 -6.75 12.73
C LYS A 149 1.15 -6.30 11.80
N ALA A 150 2.04 -7.20 11.40
CA ALA A 150 3.09 -6.91 10.42
C ALA A 150 2.61 -6.99 8.95
N ALA A 151 1.33 -7.22 8.70
CA ALA A 151 0.78 -7.26 7.34
C ALA A 151 1.10 -5.98 6.53
N ASN A 152 1.13 -4.82 7.18
CA ASN A 152 1.55 -3.57 6.54
C ASN A 152 3.01 -3.62 6.05
N VAL A 153 3.90 -4.28 6.78
CA VAL A 153 5.32 -4.44 6.38
C VAL A 153 5.45 -5.50 5.28
N VAL A 154 4.64 -6.56 5.29
CA VAL A 154 4.53 -7.49 4.16
C VAL A 154 4.17 -6.75 2.88
N LEU A 155 3.14 -5.91 2.93
CA LEU A 155 2.68 -5.13 1.77
C LEU A 155 3.74 -4.14 1.28
N LEU A 156 4.48 -3.50 2.19
CA LEU A 156 5.64 -2.67 1.81
C LEU A 156 6.74 -3.48 1.13
N GLY A 157 6.95 -4.72 1.57
CA GLY A 157 7.85 -5.68 0.91
C GLY A 157 7.45 -5.92 -0.54
N ALA A 158 6.16 -6.14 -0.81
CA ALA A 158 5.64 -6.28 -2.17
C ALA A 158 5.86 -5.01 -3.00
N VAL A 159 5.53 -3.82 -2.46
CA VAL A 159 5.74 -2.52 -3.13
C VAL A 159 7.21 -2.29 -3.45
N SER A 160 8.13 -2.71 -2.57
CA SER A 160 9.57 -2.51 -2.77
C SER A 160 10.11 -3.17 -4.04
N ARG A 161 9.42 -4.19 -4.56
CA ARG A 161 9.80 -4.88 -5.82
C ARG A 161 9.47 -4.06 -7.07
N LEU A 162 8.64 -3.05 -6.93
CA LEU A 162 8.24 -2.16 -8.02
C LEU A 162 9.18 -0.95 -8.16
N LEU A 163 10.10 -0.76 -7.20
CA LEU A 163 10.90 0.45 -7.05
C LEU A 163 12.39 0.13 -7.10
N ASP A 164 13.15 1.01 -7.72
CA ASP A 164 14.62 0.92 -7.78
C ASP A 164 15.25 1.57 -6.53
N VAL A 165 14.96 0.97 -5.37
CA VAL A 165 15.51 1.36 -4.07
C VAL A 165 16.05 0.13 -3.36
N SER A 166 17.26 0.22 -2.83
CA SER A 166 17.94 -0.90 -2.19
C SER A 166 17.15 -1.44 -0.98
N GLU A 167 17.19 -2.75 -0.79
CA GLU A 167 16.56 -3.41 0.36
C GLU A 167 17.09 -2.88 1.69
N GLU A 168 18.38 -2.53 1.76
CA GLU A 168 19.01 -1.93 2.92
C GLU A 168 18.35 -0.59 3.31
N THR A 169 18.03 0.25 2.32
CA THR A 169 17.33 1.52 2.56
C THR A 169 15.93 1.29 3.14
N TRP A 170 15.17 0.34 2.60
CA TRP A 170 13.88 -0.05 3.13
C TRP A 170 13.98 -0.55 4.57
N MET A 171 14.91 -1.46 4.84
CA MET A 171 15.07 -2.04 6.17
C MET A 171 15.46 -1.00 7.19
N ARG A 172 16.37 -0.07 6.87
CA ARG A 172 16.76 1.02 7.76
C ARG A 172 15.55 1.90 8.14
N CYS A 173 14.68 2.25 7.18
CA CYS A 173 13.48 3.05 7.45
C CYS A 173 12.45 2.27 8.29
N ILE A 174 12.28 0.98 8.05
CA ILE A 174 11.40 0.12 8.85
C ILE A 174 11.91 0.04 10.29
N GLU A 175 13.20 -0.21 10.48
CA GLU A 175 13.83 -0.34 11.79
C GLU A 175 13.69 0.91 12.67
N GLN A 176 13.68 2.10 12.06
CA GLN A 176 13.47 3.36 12.76
C GLN A 176 12.03 3.55 13.27
N ARG A 177 11.08 2.80 12.72
CA ARG A 177 9.65 2.97 13.00
C ARG A 177 9.03 1.84 13.81
N VAL A 178 9.72 0.70 13.91
CA VAL A 178 9.22 -0.45 14.67
C VAL A 178 9.99 -0.60 15.98
N PRO A 179 9.33 -1.01 17.07
CA PRO A 179 10.03 -1.27 18.33
C PRO A 179 11.09 -2.36 18.16
N ALA A 180 12.24 -2.21 18.84
CA ALA A 180 13.39 -3.11 18.72
C ALA A 180 13.05 -4.61 18.90
N LYS A 181 12.13 -4.94 19.80
CA LYS A 181 11.67 -6.32 20.05
C LYS A 181 10.94 -6.98 18.87
N TYR A 182 10.56 -6.21 17.86
CA TYR A 182 9.85 -6.70 16.67
C TYR A 182 10.68 -6.59 15.38
N LEU A 183 11.98 -6.24 15.47
CA LEU A 183 12.81 -6.04 14.28
C LEU A 183 12.91 -7.30 13.42
N GLU A 184 13.28 -8.45 14.00
CA GLU A 184 13.42 -9.70 13.25
C GLU A 184 12.10 -10.16 12.62
N LEU A 185 10.98 -10.00 13.35
CA LEU A 185 9.66 -10.28 12.82
C LEU A 185 9.37 -9.41 11.59
N ASN A 186 9.66 -8.12 11.66
CA ASN A 186 9.41 -7.20 10.53
C ASN A 186 10.37 -7.42 9.36
N ARG A 187 11.62 -7.87 9.61
CA ARG A 187 12.55 -8.31 8.55
C ARG A 187 11.97 -9.51 7.80
N THR A 188 11.50 -10.52 8.52
CA THR A 188 10.86 -11.71 7.94
C THR A 188 9.60 -11.32 7.15
N ALA A 189 8.74 -10.47 7.72
CA ALA A 189 7.53 -9.99 7.08
C ALA A 189 7.82 -9.24 5.76
N PHE A 190 8.82 -8.35 5.78
CA PHE A 190 9.24 -7.61 4.58
C PHE A 190 9.77 -8.55 3.49
N ALA A 191 10.66 -9.48 3.85
CA ALA A 191 11.20 -10.47 2.91
C ALA A 191 10.11 -11.36 2.31
N SER A 192 9.14 -11.80 3.13
CA SER A 192 7.99 -12.59 2.66
C SER A 192 7.12 -11.81 1.66
N GLY A 193 6.90 -10.52 1.90
CA GLY A 193 6.19 -9.66 0.97
C GLY A 193 6.91 -9.50 -0.37
N ARG A 194 8.23 -9.33 -0.35
CA ARG A 194 9.06 -9.29 -1.57
C ARG A 194 8.97 -10.58 -2.37
N ALA A 195 8.98 -11.73 -1.68
CA ALA A 195 8.90 -13.05 -2.32
C ALA A 195 7.52 -13.33 -2.94
N ALA A 196 6.46 -12.75 -2.39
CA ALA A 196 5.08 -12.97 -2.86
C ALA A 196 4.79 -12.41 -4.26
N VAL A 197 5.63 -11.49 -4.76
CA VAL A 197 5.45 -10.78 -6.05
C VAL A 197 6.70 -10.89 -6.95
N ALA A 198 7.56 -11.85 -6.67
CA ALA A 198 8.78 -12.13 -7.43
C ALA A 198 8.50 -12.82 -8.77
#